data_c9d91bbd40070baba2b705e26c7342f8
#
_entry.id   c9d91bbd40070baba2b705e26c7342f8
#
_cell.length_a   1.000
_cell.length_b   1.000
_cell.length_c   1.000
_cell.angle_alpha   90.00
_cell.angle_beta   90.00
_cell.angle_gamma   90.00
#
_symmetry.space_group_name_H-M   'P 1'
#
loop_
_entity.id
_entity.type
_entity.pdbx_description
1 polymer ?
#
loop_
_entity_poly.entity_id
_entity_poly.type
_entity_poly.pdbx_seq_one_letter_code
_entity_poly.pdbx_strand_id
1 'polypeptide(L)'
;HQLRQRVLAAVLGCEDHEGQLSLQVQSFGFRTGLPLGADLVFDVRFLDNPHFVEELRPKTGLDADVSDYVLSQSDYKTFLVKLKDLLFFLLPRYRQEGKTSLTIAIGCTGGRHRSVAIAEDLGPYLLGTGCNVQVNHRDVGKGDL
;
A
#
# COMPACT_ATOMS: atom_id res chain seq x y z
N HIS A 1 4.74 16.25 17.88
CA HIS A 1 4.07 15.19 17.13
C HIS A 1 3.07 15.73 16.13
N GLN A 2 2.11 16.54 16.58
CA GLN A 2 1.13 17.16 15.68
C GLN A 2 1.78 18.12 14.68
N LEU A 3 2.78 18.87 15.13
CA LEU A 3 3.50 19.78 14.25
C LEU A 3 4.21 19.03 13.14
N ARG A 4 4.83 17.89 13.46
CA ARG A 4 5.48 17.07 12.47
C ARG A 4 4.49 16.54 11.44
N GLN A 5 3.31 16.09 11.89
CA GLN A 5 2.27 15.61 10.98
C GLN A 5 1.79 16.70 10.04
N ARG A 6 1.63 17.94 10.55
CA ARG A 6 1.22 19.06 9.71
C ARG A 6 2.25 19.39 8.64
N VAL A 7 3.53 19.37 9.00
CA VAL A 7 4.60 19.62 8.04
C VAL A 7 4.61 18.55 6.96
N LEU A 8 4.49 17.29 7.35
CA LEU A 8 4.43 16.18 6.39
C LEU A 8 3.21 16.28 5.48
N ALA A 9 2.04 16.62 6.06
CA ALA A 9 0.81 16.75 5.30
C ALA A 9 0.91 17.87 4.25
N ALA A 10 1.49 19.01 4.64
CA ALA A 10 1.70 20.12 3.71
C ALA A 10 2.63 19.73 2.57
N VAL A 11 3.74 19.04 2.88
CA VAL A 11 4.70 18.59 1.87
C VAL A 11 4.07 17.58 0.93
N LEU A 12 3.24 16.66 1.45
CA LEU A 12 2.56 15.66 0.65
C LEU A 12 1.32 16.18 -0.06
N GLY A 13 0.92 17.45 0.19
CA GLY A 13 -0.27 18.00 -0.44
C GLY A 13 -1.57 17.55 0.19
N CYS A 14 -1.54 17.11 1.45
CA CYS A 14 -2.70 16.55 2.14
C CYS A 14 -3.28 17.47 3.21
N GLU A 15 -2.71 18.65 3.42
CA GLU A 15 -3.13 19.55 4.49
C GLU A 15 -4.37 20.36 4.13
N ASP A 16 -4.49 20.77 2.89
CA ASP A 16 -5.52 21.69 2.45
C ASP A 16 -6.88 21.01 2.34
N HIS A 17 -7.92 21.70 2.79
CA HIS A 17 -9.28 21.21 2.68
C HIS A 17 -9.82 21.28 1.25
N GLU A 18 -9.42 22.30 0.49
CA GLU A 18 -9.79 22.43 -0.91
C GLU A 18 -8.73 21.74 -1.77
N GLY A 19 -9.15 20.74 -2.53
CA GLY A 19 -8.25 20.02 -3.38
C GLY A 19 -7.30 19.08 -2.63
N GLN A 20 -7.70 18.64 -1.43
CA GLN A 20 -6.96 17.64 -0.69
C GLN A 20 -6.81 16.37 -1.53
N LEU A 21 -5.60 15.82 -1.55
CA LEU A 21 -5.35 14.58 -2.29
C LEU A 21 -5.90 13.39 -1.51
N SER A 22 -6.80 12.65 -2.14
CA SER A 22 -7.36 11.40 -1.58
C SER A 22 -6.57 10.23 -2.11
N LEU A 23 -6.08 9.38 -1.21
CA LEU A 23 -5.27 8.23 -1.55
C LEU A 23 -6.07 6.96 -1.39
N GLN A 24 -5.95 6.06 -2.35
CA GLN A 24 -6.42 4.68 -2.22
C GLN A 24 -5.23 3.75 -2.31
N VAL A 25 -5.11 2.84 -1.34
CA VAL A 25 -4.12 1.78 -1.36
C VAL A 25 -4.88 0.48 -1.61
N GLN A 26 -4.62 -0.14 -2.75
CA GLN A 26 -5.37 -1.33 -3.17
C GLN A 26 -4.42 -2.49 -3.35
N SER A 27 -4.69 -3.60 -2.67
CA SER A 27 -3.98 -4.84 -2.94
C SER A 27 -4.66 -5.61 -4.07
N PHE A 28 -3.88 -6.35 -4.84
CA PHE A 28 -4.42 -7.16 -5.93
C PHE A 28 -3.50 -8.34 -6.24
N GLY A 29 -4.00 -9.29 -7.01
CA GLY A 29 -3.23 -10.39 -7.55
C GLY A 29 -3.01 -10.24 -9.04
N PHE A 30 -1.76 -10.39 -9.48
CA PHE A 30 -1.46 -10.31 -10.91
C PHE A 30 -2.20 -11.38 -11.70
N ARG A 31 -2.55 -12.49 -11.04
CA ARG A 31 -3.31 -13.59 -11.68
C ARG A 31 -4.62 -13.12 -12.28
N THR A 32 -5.28 -12.16 -11.67
CA THR A 32 -6.57 -11.63 -12.13
C THR A 32 -6.44 -10.31 -12.90
N GLY A 33 -5.20 -9.92 -13.24
CA GLY A 33 -4.94 -8.75 -14.07
C GLY A 33 -4.71 -7.48 -13.26
N LEU A 34 -4.12 -6.49 -13.92
CA LEU A 34 -3.81 -5.20 -13.31
C LEU A 34 -5.11 -4.44 -13.02
N PRO A 35 -5.16 -3.71 -11.88
CA PRO A 35 -6.31 -2.84 -11.62
C PRO A 35 -6.37 -1.70 -12.63
N LEU A 36 -7.52 -1.52 -13.24
CA LEU A 36 -7.76 -0.40 -14.13
C LEU A 36 -7.82 0.89 -13.30
N GLY A 37 -7.19 1.93 -13.78
CA GLY A 37 -7.20 3.22 -13.10
C GLY A 37 -6.18 3.37 -11.99
N ALA A 38 -5.32 2.38 -11.74
CA ALA A 38 -4.22 2.56 -10.80
C ALA A 38 -3.21 3.55 -11.36
N ASP A 39 -2.80 4.51 -10.53
CA ASP A 39 -1.81 5.50 -10.92
C ASP A 39 -0.39 4.98 -10.71
N LEU A 40 -0.18 4.23 -9.64
CA LEU A 40 1.09 3.60 -9.31
C LEU A 40 0.85 2.13 -9.03
N VAL A 41 1.70 1.28 -9.58
CA VAL A 41 1.61 -0.17 -9.39
C VAL A 41 2.96 -0.68 -8.91
N PHE A 42 2.97 -1.36 -7.78
CA PHE A 42 4.18 -1.95 -7.23
C PHE A 42 4.04 -3.46 -7.15
N ASP A 43 5.02 -4.14 -7.71
CA ASP A 43 5.09 -5.60 -7.71
C ASP A 43 5.91 -6.05 -6.51
N VAL A 44 5.29 -6.77 -5.59
CA VAL A 44 5.97 -7.26 -4.39
C VAL A 44 6.16 -8.78 -4.40
N ARG A 45 6.14 -9.38 -5.59
CA ARG A 45 6.37 -10.83 -5.74
C ARG A 45 7.78 -11.25 -5.39
N PHE A 46 8.71 -10.30 -5.24
CA PHE A 46 10.09 -10.61 -4.84
C PHE A 46 10.21 -11.08 -3.38
N LEU A 47 9.19 -10.85 -2.56
CA LEU A 47 9.19 -11.27 -1.17
C LEU A 47 8.85 -12.77 -1.05
N ASP A 48 9.35 -13.40 0.02
CA ASP A 48 9.01 -14.80 0.29
C ASP A 48 7.50 -14.95 0.46
N ASN A 49 6.97 -16.00 -0.16
CA ASN A 49 5.54 -16.18 -0.30
C ASN A 49 4.98 -17.06 0.84
N PRO A 50 4.09 -16.52 1.69
CA PRO A 50 3.46 -17.32 2.76
C PRO A 50 2.70 -18.55 2.25
N HIS A 51 2.32 -18.57 0.97
CA HIS A 51 1.65 -19.72 0.39
C HIS A 51 2.47 -21.02 0.55
N PHE A 52 3.81 -20.90 0.60
CA PHE A 52 4.68 -22.07 0.76
C PHE A 52 4.92 -22.46 2.21
N VAL A 53 4.29 -21.75 3.15
CA VAL A 53 4.29 -22.12 4.58
C VAL A 53 2.93 -22.71 4.88
N GLU A 54 2.90 -24.00 5.26
CA GLU A 54 1.66 -24.76 5.38
C GLU A 54 0.65 -24.07 6.32
N GLU A 55 1.12 -23.57 7.47
CA GLU A 55 0.27 -22.95 8.48
C GLU A 55 -0.28 -21.60 8.02
N LEU A 56 0.40 -20.95 7.09
CA LEU A 56 0.01 -19.61 6.61
C LEU A 56 -0.81 -19.64 5.33
N ARG A 57 -0.70 -20.74 4.59
CA ARG A 57 -1.32 -20.85 3.26
C ARG A 57 -2.81 -20.55 3.25
N PRO A 58 -3.63 -21.07 4.18
CA PRO A 58 -5.08 -20.80 4.15
C PRO A 58 -5.46 -19.41 4.65
N LYS A 59 -4.52 -18.69 5.24
CA LYS A 59 -4.78 -17.38 5.84
C LYS A 59 -4.54 -16.27 4.82
N THR A 60 -4.74 -15.05 5.25
CA THR A 60 -4.51 -13.87 4.41
C THR A 60 -3.60 -12.88 5.13
N GLY A 61 -3.18 -11.83 4.41
CA GLY A 61 -2.38 -10.75 4.99
C GLY A 61 -3.11 -9.95 6.07
N LEU A 62 -4.40 -10.18 6.27
CA LEU A 62 -5.14 -9.59 7.38
C LEU A 62 -4.89 -10.32 8.70
N ASP A 63 -4.36 -11.55 8.64
CA ASP A 63 -4.02 -12.34 9.83
C ASP A 63 -2.64 -11.93 10.34
N ALA A 64 -2.51 -11.81 11.66
CA ALA A 64 -1.29 -11.30 12.28
C ALA A 64 -0.05 -12.12 11.95
N ASP A 65 -0.17 -13.46 11.93
CA ASP A 65 0.97 -14.32 11.64
C ASP A 65 1.45 -14.22 10.19
N VAL A 66 0.55 -14.04 9.24
CA VAL A 66 0.92 -13.78 7.84
C VAL A 66 1.57 -12.41 7.73
N SER A 67 0.97 -11.40 8.35
CA SER A 67 1.51 -10.05 8.35
C SER A 67 2.93 -10.03 8.93
N ASP A 68 3.14 -10.69 10.07
CA ASP A 68 4.46 -10.77 10.69
C ASP A 68 5.48 -11.43 9.76
N TYR A 69 5.09 -12.51 9.08
CA TYR A 69 5.95 -13.21 8.14
C TYR A 69 6.39 -12.29 6.99
N VAL A 70 5.46 -11.53 6.44
CA VAL A 70 5.74 -10.65 5.30
C VAL A 70 6.55 -9.42 5.72
N LEU A 71 6.11 -8.74 6.77
CA LEU A 71 6.67 -7.46 7.16
C LEU A 71 8.01 -7.57 7.87
N SER A 72 8.35 -8.75 8.40
CA SER A 72 9.64 -8.96 9.07
C SER A 72 10.79 -9.23 8.10
N GLN A 73 10.50 -9.47 6.82
CA GLN A 73 11.55 -9.74 5.83
C GLN A 73 12.41 -8.50 5.63
N SER A 74 13.73 -8.69 5.56
CA SER A 74 14.66 -7.56 5.39
C SER A 74 14.42 -6.83 4.06
N ASP A 75 14.07 -7.56 3.01
CA ASP A 75 13.78 -6.95 1.71
C ASP A 75 12.54 -6.06 1.77
N TYR A 76 11.53 -6.44 2.58
CA TYR A 76 10.38 -5.56 2.75
C TYR A 76 10.79 -4.26 3.45
N LYS A 77 11.60 -4.35 4.49
CA LYS A 77 12.03 -3.16 5.23
C LYS A 77 12.78 -2.19 4.32
N THR A 78 13.65 -2.71 3.48
CA THR A 78 14.37 -1.89 2.50
C THR A 78 13.41 -1.29 1.48
N PHE A 79 12.51 -2.10 0.95
CA PHE A 79 11.50 -1.65 0.00
C PHE A 79 10.64 -0.54 0.59
N LEU A 80 10.20 -0.70 1.83
CA LEU A 80 9.33 0.29 2.48
C LEU A 80 10.00 1.65 2.61
N VAL A 81 11.30 1.68 2.99
CA VAL A 81 12.04 2.93 3.09
C VAL A 81 12.09 3.64 1.73
N LYS A 82 12.39 2.89 0.68
CA LYS A 82 12.45 3.45 -0.67
C LYS A 82 11.07 3.88 -1.17
N LEU A 83 10.04 3.12 -0.86
CA LEU A 83 8.68 3.46 -1.24
C LEU A 83 8.21 4.75 -0.57
N LYS A 84 8.47 4.89 0.73
CA LYS A 84 8.13 6.12 1.46
C LYS A 84 8.84 7.33 0.86
N ASP A 85 10.12 7.19 0.54
CA ASP A 85 10.89 8.24 -0.11
C ASP A 85 10.29 8.63 -1.47
N LEU A 86 9.93 7.64 -2.26
CA LEU A 86 9.34 7.87 -3.58
C LEU A 86 8.01 8.60 -3.47
N LEU A 87 7.15 8.14 -2.55
CA LEU A 87 5.84 8.77 -2.35
C LEU A 87 5.98 10.19 -1.81
N PHE A 88 6.91 10.41 -0.88
CA PHE A 88 7.20 11.74 -0.35
C PHE A 88 7.59 12.70 -1.47
N PHE A 89 8.33 12.22 -2.46
CA PHE A 89 8.71 13.01 -3.63
C PHE A 89 7.53 13.21 -4.59
N LEU A 90 6.78 12.16 -4.89
CA LEU A 90 5.77 12.18 -5.96
C LEU A 90 4.47 12.87 -5.56
N LEU A 91 3.97 12.64 -4.33
CA LEU A 91 2.63 13.09 -3.97
C LEU A 91 2.45 14.60 -4.07
N PRO A 92 3.39 15.44 -3.61
CA PRO A 92 3.25 16.88 -3.81
C PRO A 92 3.20 17.29 -5.29
N ARG A 93 3.93 16.58 -6.12
CA ARG A 93 4.00 16.86 -7.56
C ARG A 93 2.70 16.51 -8.26
N TYR A 94 2.10 15.39 -7.90
CA TYR A 94 0.79 15.02 -8.43
C TYR A 94 -0.27 16.03 -8.00
N ARG A 95 -0.19 16.49 -6.77
CA ARG A 95 -1.10 17.51 -6.24
C ARG A 95 -0.95 18.81 -7.01
N GLN A 96 0.27 19.23 -7.27
CA GLN A 96 0.55 20.47 -8.03
C GLN A 96 0.04 20.37 -9.47
N GLU A 97 0.01 19.18 -10.05
CA GLU A 97 -0.50 18.98 -11.40
C GLU A 97 -2.03 18.97 -11.45
N GLY A 98 -2.69 18.98 -10.32
CA GLY A 98 -4.13 19.04 -10.25
C GLY A 98 -4.82 17.73 -9.91
N LYS A 99 -4.07 16.67 -9.61
CA LYS A 99 -4.69 15.42 -9.17
C LYS A 99 -5.39 15.62 -7.83
N THR A 100 -6.58 15.07 -7.72
CA THR A 100 -7.36 15.12 -6.47
C THR A 100 -7.50 13.73 -5.85
N SER A 101 -7.25 12.68 -6.62
CA SER A 101 -7.27 11.31 -6.13
C SER A 101 -6.14 10.52 -6.77
N LEU A 102 -5.58 9.57 -6.03
CA LEU A 102 -4.48 8.73 -6.48
C LEU A 102 -4.68 7.32 -5.96
N THR A 103 -4.54 6.34 -6.83
CA THR A 103 -4.62 4.93 -6.46
C THR A 103 -3.23 4.31 -6.54
N ILE A 104 -2.79 3.79 -5.41
CA ILE A 104 -1.53 3.05 -5.28
C ILE A 104 -1.89 1.58 -5.17
N ALA A 105 -1.50 0.78 -6.17
CA ALA A 105 -1.81 -0.63 -6.21
C ALA A 105 -0.59 -1.46 -5.86
N ILE A 106 -0.77 -2.42 -4.95
CA ILE A 106 0.27 -3.34 -4.48
C ILE A 106 -0.12 -4.73 -4.92
N GLY A 107 0.72 -5.36 -5.73
CA GLY A 107 0.39 -6.65 -6.33
C GLY A 107 1.32 -7.79 -5.94
N CYS A 108 0.74 -8.93 -5.62
CA CYS A 108 1.46 -10.20 -5.53
C CYS A 108 0.78 -11.22 -6.44
N THR A 109 1.17 -12.50 -6.39
CA THR A 109 0.64 -13.46 -7.36
C THR A 109 -0.87 -13.62 -7.25
N GLY A 110 -1.37 -13.97 -6.07
CA GLY A 110 -2.80 -14.21 -5.87
C GLY A 110 -3.56 -13.08 -5.22
N GLY A 111 -2.87 -12.11 -4.64
CA GLY A 111 -3.54 -10.98 -3.98
C GLY A 111 -4.09 -11.29 -2.60
N ARG A 112 -3.59 -12.34 -1.92
CA ARG A 112 -4.12 -12.77 -0.62
C ARG A 112 -3.17 -12.51 0.54
N HIS A 113 -1.87 -12.60 0.35
CA HIS A 113 -0.89 -12.61 1.43
C HIS A 113 -0.01 -11.36 1.43
N ARG A 114 0.99 -11.31 0.54
CA ARG A 114 2.01 -10.27 0.55
C ARG A 114 1.43 -8.89 0.28
N SER A 115 0.64 -8.75 -0.77
CA SER A 115 0.06 -7.46 -1.13
C SER A 115 -0.89 -6.93 -0.07
N VAL A 116 -1.69 -7.82 0.53
CA VAL A 116 -2.64 -7.44 1.58
C VAL A 116 -1.91 -6.93 2.82
N ALA A 117 -0.89 -7.66 3.27
CA ALA A 117 -0.11 -7.26 4.44
C ALA A 117 0.54 -5.89 4.23
N ILE A 118 1.11 -5.67 3.04
CA ILE A 118 1.79 -4.42 2.73
C ILE A 118 0.81 -3.26 2.61
N ALA A 119 -0.33 -3.46 1.98
CA ALA A 119 -1.35 -2.41 1.88
C ALA A 119 -1.85 -2.00 3.27
N GLU A 120 -2.03 -2.98 4.17
CA GLU A 120 -2.45 -2.71 5.55
C GLU A 120 -1.37 -1.95 6.33
N ASP A 121 -0.10 -2.16 6.03
CA ASP A 121 1.00 -1.46 6.69
C ASP A 121 1.18 -0.04 6.12
N LEU A 122 1.03 0.12 4.83
CA LEU A 122 1.22 1.40 4.14
C LEU A 122 0.09 2.39 4.44
N GLY A 123 -1.15 1.91 4.51
CA GLY A 123 -2.30 2.77 4.72
C GLY A 123 -2.20 3.63 5.98
N PRO A 124 -1.96 3.04 7.16
CA PRO A 124 -1.81 3.82 8.40
C PRO A 124 -0.67 4.83 8.34
N TYR A 125 0.45 4.49 7.69
CA TYR A 125 1.53 5.44 7.51
C TYR A 125 1.06 6.68 6.76
N LEU A 126 0.37 6.50 5.64
CA LEU A 126 -0.13 7.62 4.82
C LEU A 126 -1.22 8.39 5.56
N LEU A 127 -2.10 7.70 6.27
CA LEU A 127 -3.12 8.35 7.10
C LEU A 127 -2.48 9.20 8.18
N GLY A 128 -1.40 8.71 8.79
CA GLY A 128 -0.68 9.43 9.83
C GLY A 128 -0.04 10.73 9.36
N THR A 129 0.15 10.91 8.06
CA THR A 129 0.66 12.17 7.49
C THR A 129 -0.43 13.21 7.28
N GLY A 130 -1.68 12.89 7.57
CA GLY A 130 -2.81 13.81 7.41
C GLY A 130 -3.56 13.65 6.09
N CYS A 131 -3.12 12.76 5.22
CA CYS A 131 -3.82 12.45 3.98
C CYS A 131 -5.12 11.71 4.25
N ASN A 132 -6.11 11.88 3.39
CA ASN A 132 -7.30 11.06 3.38
C ASN A 132 -6.96 9.75 2.67
N VAL A 133 -7.06 8.62 3.36
CA VAL A 133 -6.61 7.33 2.84
C VAL A 133 -7.69 6.28 3.03
N GLN A 134 -7.90 5.48 1.98
CA GLN A 134 -8.71 4.27 2.04
C GLN A 134 -7.86 3.09 1.60
N VAL A 135 -8.02 1.96 2.31
CA VAL A 135 -7.33 0.71 1.96
C VAL A 135 -8.40 -0.30 1.54
N ASN A 136 -8.18 -0.95 0.40
CA ASN A 136 -9.07 -2.00 -0.03
C ASN A 136 -8.29 -3.15 -0.66
N HIS A 137 -8.90 -4.33 -0.70
CA HIS A 137 -8.26 -5.55 -1.16
C HIS A 137 -9.13 -6.21 -2.22
N ARG A 138 -8.72 -6.05 -3.49
CA ARG A 138 -9.53 -6.51 -4.61
C ARG A 138 -9.70 -8.02 -4.65
N ASP A 139 -8.63 -8.77 -4.31
CA ASP A 139 -8.61 -10.21 -4.55
C ASP A 139 -8.47 -11.05 -3.27
N VAL A 140 -8.55 -10.45 -2.08
CA VAL A 140 -8.31 -11.17 -0.82
C VAL A 140 -9.29 -12.32 -0.60
N GLY A 141 -10.52 -12.19 -1.07
CA GLY A 141 -11.54 -13.21 -0.92
C GLY A 141 -11.56 -14.28 -2.01
N LYS A 142 -10.68 -14.18 -3.00
CA LYS A 142 -10.62 -15.16 -4.08
C LYS A 142 -9.75 -16.34 -3.66
N GLY A 143 -10.18 -17.54 -3.98
CA GLY A 143 -9.43 -18.73 -3.62
C GLY A 143 -8.11 -18.88 -4.37
N ASP A 144 -7.29 -19.81 -3.91
CA ASP A 144 -6.08 -20.21 -4.63
C ASP A 144 -6.51 -21.06 -5.84
N LEU A 145 -6.35 -20.54 -6.99
CA LEU A 145 -6.66 -21.27 -8.22
C LEU A 145 -5.40 -21.73 -8.90
#